data_535eacf2bca0cdb689827afab8fa147c
#
_entry.id   535eacf2bca0cdb689827afab8fa147c
#
_cell.length_a   1.000
_cell.length_b   1.000
_cell.length_c   1.000
_cell.angle_alpha   90.00
_cell.angle_beta   90.00
_cell.angle_gamma   90.00
#
_symmetry.space_group_name_H-M   'P 1'
#
loop_
_entity.id
_entity.type
_entity.pdbx_description
1 polymer ?
#
loop_
_entity_poly.entity_id
_entity_poly.type
_entity_poly.pdbx_seq_one_letter_code
_entity_poly.pdbx_strand_id
1 'polypeptide(L)'
;PAFQVLVLENQSNIITQLTDLRKCVVATSATKLPVALPADAPTLPASTYDGLKDLNAYAASKDSLDILVQHLALIGGNDEKDATRRVLSAIIKHDLALTMSWCGSGGKKQAFEDLHNLRTVVFHAVVSTCSKATKTSVEATMKAWLVAAPDRNGGRNRRRAADNCGGRVSGVQFPPPWLRDSVRALAWAVQ
;
A
#
# COMPACT_ATOMS: atom_id res chain seq x y z
N PRO A 1 60.97 25.85 10.80
CA PRO A 1 60.39 24.67 11.43
C PRO A 1 58.91 24.82 11.75
N ALA A 2 58.40 25.99 12.18
CA ALA A 2 56.99 26.16 12.54
C ALA A 2 56.03 25.90 11.36
N PHE A 3 56.34 26.33 10.15
CA PHE A 3 55.55 26.09 8.95
C PHE A 3 55.40 24.59 8.62
N GLN A 4 56.47 23.82 8.77
CA GLN A 4 56.43 22.38 8.50
C GLN A 4 55.57 21.64 9.51
N VAL A 5 55.54 22.05 10.78
CA VAL A 5 54.67 21.48 11.82
C VAL A 5 53.21 21.75 11.47
N LEU A 6 52.86 22.98 11.10
CA LEU A 6 51.54 23.36 10.70
C LEU A 6 50.99 22.58 9.46
N VAL A 7 51.90 22.37 8.49
CA VAL A 7 51.56 21.57 7.29
C VAL A 7 51.27 20.11 7.68
N LEU A 8 52.09 19.51 8.54
CA LEU A 8 51.91 18.14 9.00
C LEU A 8 50.61 17.97 9.82
N GLU A 9 50.27 18.94 10.68
CA GLU A 9 49.01 18.95 11.43
C GLU A 9 47.78 19.04 10.50
N ASN A 10 47.83 19.93 9.51
CA ASN A 10 46.76 20.04 8.52
C ASN A 10 46.61 18.76 7.68
N GLN A 11 47.69 18.13 7.26
CA GLN A 11 47.65 16.85 6.56
C GLN A 11 47.05 15.75 7.43
N SER A 12 47.41 15.66 8.70
CA SER A 12 46.84 14.70 9.65
C SER A 12 45.31 14.89 9.80
N ASN A 13 44.89 16.15 9.96
CA ASN A 13 43.48 16.48 10.05
C ASN A 13 42.69 16.09 8.78
N ILE A 14 43.22 16.37 7.59
CA ILE A 14 42.62 15.99 6.32
C ILE A 14 42.51 14.46 6.19
N ILE A 15 43.55 13.72 6.55
CA ILE A 15 43.58 12.25 6.52
C ILE A 15 42.46 11.70 7.46
N THR A 16 42.33 12.27 8.65
CA THR A 16 41.28 11.87 9.60
C THR A 16 39.91 12.11 9.05
N GLN A 17 39.65 13.31 8.50
CA GLN A 17 38.33 13.63 7.89
C GLN A 17 38.01 12.74 6.68
N LEU A 18 39.00 12.46 5.82
CA LEU A 18 38.83 11.54 4.69
C LEU A 18 38.53 10.10 5.15
N THR A 19 39.16 9.67 6.24
CA THR A 19 38.92 8.35 6.81
C THR A 19 37.50 8.23 7.38
N ASP A 20 37.01 9.26 8.04
CA ASP A 20 35.68 9.29 8.61
C ASP A 20 34.59 9.41 7.50
N LEU A 21 34.85 10.23 6.48
CA LEU A 21 33.98 10.26 5.28
C LEU A 21 33.95 8.90 4.59
N ARG A 22 35.07 8.22 4.44
CA ARG A 22 35.12 6.87 3.86
C ARG A 22 34.32 5.88 4.69
N LYS A 23 34.42 5.92 6.02
CA LYS A 23 33.58 5.07 6.92
C LYS A 23 32.10 5.34 6.71
N CYS A 24 31.70 6.62 6.64
CA CYS A 24 30.29 7.00 6.39
C CYS A 24 29.82 6.52 5.01
N VAL A 25 30.60 6.69 3.96
CA VAL A 25 30.26 6.25 2.59
C VAL A 25 30.17 4.74 2.51
N VAL A 26 31.11 4.00 3.12
CA VAL A 26 31.07 2.52 3.14
C VAL A 26 29.86 2.03 3.94
N ALA A 27 29.54 2.62 5.08
CA ALA A 27 28.34 2.30 5.85
C ALA A 27 27.05 2.57 5.06
N THR A 28 26.99 3.67 4.31
CA THR A 28 25.83 4.02 3.44
C THR A 28 25.77 3.14 2.20
N SER A 29 26.90 2.70 1.66
CA SER A 29 26.96 1.84 0.47
C SER A 29 26.66 0.37 0.80
N ALA A 30 27.01 -0.11 1.99
CA ALA A 30 26.72 -1.46 2.43
C ALA A 30 25.19 -1.73 2.56
N THR A 31 24.41 -0.68 2.72
CA THR A 31 22.92 -0.77 2.81
C THR A 31 22.21 -0.90 1.45
N LYS A 32 22.92 -0.88 0.32
CA LYS A 32 22.31 -0.91 -1.03
C LYS A 32 22.50 -2.22 -1.81
N LEU A 33 23.11 -3.24 -1.21
CA LEU A 33 23.09 -4.55 -1.83
C LEU A 33 21.67 -5.12 -1.79
N PRO A 34 21.18 -5.75 -2.88
CA PRO A 34 19.91 -6.42 -2.87
C PRO A 34 19.95 -7.53 -1.80
N VAL A 35 19.36 -7.25 -0.64
CA VAL A 35 19.24 -8.24 0.42
C VAL A 35 18.15 -9.19 -0.01
N ALA A 36 18.54 -10.42 -0.42
CA ALA A 36 17.58 -11.49 -0.57
C ALA A 36 16.92 -11.72 0.79
N LEU A 37 15.59 -11.87 0.79
CA LEU A 37 14.88 -12.21 2.02
C LEU A 37 15.44 -13.52 2.57
N PRO A 38 15.72 -13.61 3.88
CA PRO A 38 16.13 -14.85 4.53
C PRO A 38 15.10 -15.95 4.30
N ALA A 39 15.54 -17.21 4.35
CA ALA A 39 14.66 -18.37 4.12
C ALA A 39 13.55 -18.52 5.18
N ASP A 40 13.72 -17.93 6.34
CA ASP A 40 12.76 -17.87 7.44
C ASP A 40 11.75 -16.71 7.32
N ALA A 41 11.95 -15.81 6.36
CA ALA A 41 11.01 -14.71 6.14
C ALA A 41 9.69 -15.21 5.54
N PRO A 42 8.54 -14.66 5.98
CA PRO A 42 7.25 -14.98 5.38
C PRO A 42 7.20 -14.66 3.88
N THR A 43 6.47 -15.48 3.14
CA THR A 43 6.38 -15.35 1.68
C THR A 43 5.67 -14.06 1.27
N LEU A 44 6.27 -13.33 0.32
CA LEU A 44 5.70 -12.13 -0.29
C LEU A 44 5.28 -12.42 -1.75
N PRO A 45 4.15 -11.89 -2.22
CA PRO A 45 3.10 -11.18 -1.47
C PRO A 45 2.21 -12.12 -0.65
N ALA A 46 1.77 -11.66 0.53
CA ALA A 46 0.87 -12.43 1.38
C ALA A 46 -0.49 -12.62 0.72
N SER A 47 -1.00 -13.84 0.76
CA SER A 47 -2.31 -14.22 0.20
C SER A 47 -3.42 -14.33 1.25
N THR A 48 -3.04 -14.40 2.53
CA THR A 48 -3.95 -14.52 3.67
C THR A 48 -3.68 -13.45 4.71
N TYR A 49 -4.68 -13.13 5.53
CA TYR A 49 -4.51 -12.16 6.61
C TYR A 49 -3.58 -12.69 7.72
N ASP A 50 -3.60 -14.00 7.97
CA ASP A 50 -2.68 -14.61 8.94
C ASP A 50 -1.23 -14.49 8.45
N GLY A 51 -0.96 -14.69 7.16
CA GLY A 51 0.35 -14.41 6.58
C GLY A 51 0.80 -12.95 6.75
N LEU A 52 -0.14 -11.98 6.75
CA LEU A 52 0.20 -10.58 7.08
C LEU A 52 0.49 -10.39 8.57
N LYS A 53 -0.19 -11.12 9.46
CA LYS A 53 0.12 -11.10 10.90
C LYS A 53 1.50 -11.69 11.16
N ASP A 54 1.82 -12.81 10.51
CA ASP A 54 3.15 -13.42 10.61
C ASP A 54 4.23 -12.47 10.11
N LEU A 55 3.99 -11.77 9.01
CA LEU A 55 4.90 -10.75 8.49
C LEU A 55 5.01 -9.55 9.44
N ASN A 56 3.90 -9.14 10.06
CA ASN A 56 3.91 -8.07 11.07
C ASN A 56 4.68 -8.49 12.34
N ALA A 57 4.55 -9.75 12.76
CA ALA A 57 5.30 -10.32 13.87
C ALA A 57 6.80 -10.44 13.54
N TYR A 58 7.13 -10.88 12.32
CA TYR A 58 8.51 -10.92 11.82
C TYR A 58 9.17 -9.53 11.83
N ALA A 59 8.42 -8.50 11.42
CA ALA A 59 8.88 -7.11 11.45
C ALA A 59 8.94 -6.48 12.86
N ALA A 60 8.63 -7.21 13.93
CA ALA A 60 8.77 -6.71 15.31
C ALA A 60 10.24 -6.62 15.74
N SER A 61 11.11 -7.46 15.18
CA SER A 61 12.57 -7.39 15.38
C SER A 61 13.15 -6.28 14.52
N LYS A 62 14.09 -5.51 15.08
CA LYS A 62 14.76 -4.43 14.36
C LYS A 62 15.52 -4.94 13.13
N ASP A 63 16.23 -6.05 13.28
CA ASP A 63 17.03 -6.61 12.18
C ASP A 63 16.15 -7.08 11.03
N SER A 64 15.04 -7.76 11.34
CA SER A 64 14.07 -8.21 10.35
C SER A 64 13.35 -7.04 9.67
N LEU A 65 13.04 -5.98 10.44
CA LEU A 65 12.45 -4.76 9.91
C LEU A 65 13.39 -4.10 8.90
N ASP A 66 14.67 -3.95 9.26
CA ASP A 66 15.68 -3.32 8.40
C ASP A 66 15.89 -4.13 7.10
N ILE A 67 15.88 -5.46 7.17
CA ILE A 67 15.94 -6.35 6.01
C ILE A 67 14.73 -6.16 5.09
N LEU A 68 13.51 -6.15 5.65
CA LEU A 68 12.28 -5.92 4.89
C LEU A 68 12.25 -4.54 4.25
N VAL A 69 12.65 -3.51 4.98
CA VAL A 69 12.73 -2.13 4.47
C VAL A 69 13.70 -2.06 3.29
N GLN A 70 14.89 -2.64 3.40
CA GLN A 70 15.88 -2.66 2.32
C GLN A 70 15.35 -3.41 1.09
N HIS A 71 14.74 -4.58 1.29
CA HIS A 71 14.16 -5.36 0.21
C HIS A 71 13.05 -4.60 -0.53
N LEU A 72 12.13 -4.00 0.21
CA LEU A 72 11.00 -3.26 -0.35
C LEU A 72 11.39 -1.90 -0.96
N ALA A 73 12.43 -1.25 -0.43
CA ALA A 73 12.95 0.00 -0.99
C ALA A 73 13.53 -0.18 -2.40
N LEU A 74 13.99 -1.38 -2.76
CA LEU A 74 14.46 -1.69 -4.12
C LEU A 74 13.36 -1.60 -5.18
N ILE A 75 12.10 -1.74 -4.79
CA ILE A 75 10.95 -1.64 -5.70
C ILE A 75 10.87 -0.23 -6.31
N GLY A 76 11.22 0.77 -5.52
CA GLY A 76 11.23 2.16 -5.95
C GLY A 76 9.85 2.70 -6.38
N GLY A 77 9.85 3.91 -6.92
CA GLY A 77 8.69 4.58 -7.48
C GLY A 77 9.06 5.95 -8.01
N ASN A 78 8.24 6.51 -8.90
CA ASN A 78 8.48 7.83 -9.49
C ASN A 78 8.17 8.95 -8.49
N ASP A 79 7.20 8.74 -7.63
CA ASP A 79 6.80 9.64 -6.55
C ASP A 79 6.43 8.83 -5.28
N GLU A 80 6.17 9.53 -4.20
CA GLU A 80 5.76 8.96 -2.91
C GLU A 80 4.52 8.07 -3.03
N LYS A 81 3.52 8.50 -3.83
CA LYS A 81 2.27 7.75 -4.00
C LYS A 81 2.48 6.49 -4.83
N ASP A 82 3.28 6.58 -5.89
CA ASP A 82 3.64 5.43 -6.73
C ASP A 82 4.47 4.42 -5.94
N ALA A 83 5.52 4.87 -5.23
CA ALA A 83 6.33 4.04 -4.36
C ALA A 83 5.46 3.30 -3.31
N THR A 84 4.56 4.02 -2.62
CA THR A 84 3.67 3.42 -1.63
C THR A 84 2.78 2.33 -2.25
N ARG A 85 2.18 2.58 -3.42
CA ARG A 85 1.31 1.62 -4.12
C ARG A 85 2.07 0.38 -4.55
N ARG A 86 3.29 0.53 -5.07
CA ARG A 86 4.16 -0.58 -5.49
C ARG A 86 4.57 -1.44 -4.31
N VAL A 87 5.00 -0.82 -3.22
CA VAL A 87 5.35 -1.52 -1.97
C VAL A 87 4.15 -2.30 -1.43
N LEU A 88 2.96 -1.69 -1.36
CA LEU A 88 1.74 -2.38 -0.92
C LEU A 88 1.38 -3.57 -1.83
N SER A 89 1.55 -3.42 -3.15
CA SER A 89 1.28 -4.51 -4.10
C SER A 89 2.29 -5.65 -4.00
N ALA A 90 3.51 -5.38 -3.52
CA ALA A 90 4.51 -6.41 -3.24
C ALA A 90 4.27 -7.12 -1.89
N ILE A 91 3.60 -6.47 -0.94
CA ILE A 91 3.28 -7.06 0.36
C ILE A 91 1.95 -7.82 0.32
N ILE A 92 0.93 -7.30 -0.37
CA ILE A 92 -0.47 -7.76 -0.29
C ILE A 92 -0.97 -8.18 -1.66
N LYS A 93 -1.41 -9.44 -1.78
CA LYS A 93 -2.14 -9.90 -2.98
C LYS A 93 -3.45 -9.15 -3.17
N HIS A 94 -3.84 -8.97 -4.44
CA HIS A 94 -5.07 -8.27 -4.79
C HIS A 94 -6.32 -8.86 -4.12
N ASP A 95 -6.45 -10.19 -4.11
CA ASP A 95 -7.61 -10.88 -3.54
C ASP A 95 -7.73 -10.61 -2.02
N LEU A 96 -6.58 -10.62 -1.32
CA LEU A 96 -6.54 -10.26 0.09
C LEU A 96 -6.90 -8.79 0.31
N ALA A 97 -6.43 -7.88 -0.54
CA ALA A 97 -6.76 -6.46 -0.44
C ALA A 97 -8.27 -6.17 -0.55
N LEU A 98 -9.05 -7.03 -1.24
CA LEU A 98 -10.51 -6.92 -1.32
C LEU A 98 -11.20 -7.20 0.03
N THR A 99 -10.60 -8.05 0.86
CA THR A 99 -11.13 -8.44 2.18
C THR A 99 -10.67 -7.51 3.30
N MET A 100 -9.86 -6.50 2.98
CA MET A 100 -9.27 -5.58 3.96
C MET A 100 -9.87 -4.18 3.86
N SER A 101 -9.80 -3.46 4.97
CA SER A 101 -10.02 -2.01 5.04
C SER A 101 -9.09 -1.40 6.07
N TRP A 102 -9.03 -0.08 6.16
CA TRP A 102 -8.14 0.58 7.13
C TRP A 102 -8.49 0.17 8.56
N CYS A 103 -9.72 0.42 9.01
CA CYS A 103 -10.16 0.21 10.41
C CYS A 103 -10.95 -1.11 10.61
N GLY A 104 -11.07 -2.00 9.61
CA GLY A 104 -11.90 -3.19 9.74
C GLY A 104 -13.42 -2.85 9.72
N SER A 105 -14.05 -2.87 8.58
CA SER A 105 -15.45 -2.43 8.44
C SER A 105 -16.42 -3.44 9.07
N GLY A 106 -16.89 -3.17 10.29
CA GLY A 106 -18.01 -3.88 10.94
C GLY A 106 -17.84 -5.40 11.06
N GLY A 107 -16.62 -5.89 11.28
CA GLY A 107 -16.35 -7.33 11.35
C GLY A 107 -16.33 -8.06 10.00
N LYS A 108 -16.70 -7.38 8.91
CA LYS A 108 -16.73 -7.97 7.55
C LYS A 108 -15.38 -7.87 6.83
N LYS A 109 -14.53 -6.93 7.22
CA LYS A 109 -13.20 -6.70 6.62
C LYS A 109 -12.15 -6.66 7.70
N GLN A 110 -10.97 -7.17 7.35
CA GLN A 110 -9.80 -7.17 8.23
C GLN A 110 -9.20 -5.77 8.33
N ALA A 111 -8.77 -5.37 9.52
CA ALA A 111 -8.14 -4.08 9.77
C ALA A 111 -6.67 -4.10 9.39
N PHE A 112 -6.25 -3.15 8.53
CA PHE A 112 -4.84 -2.93 8.24
C PHE A 112 -4.17 -2.06 9.31
N GLU A 113 -4.93 -1.23 10.00
CA GLU A 113 -4.45 -0.33 11.06
C GLU A 113 -3.75 -1.06 12.19
N ASP A 114 -4.17 -2.28 12.53
CA ASP A 114 -3.60 -3.10 13.59
C ASP A 114 -2.19 -3.63 13.26
N LEU A 115 -1.79 -3.61 12.01
CA LEU A 115 -0.48 -4.08 11.54
C LEU A 115 0.58 -2.98 11.65
N HIS A 116 0.89 -2.56 12.90
CA HIS A 116 1.75 -1.40 13.17
C HIS A 116 3.17 -1.53 12.60
N ASN A 117 3.78 -2.72 12.72
CA ASN A 117 5.14 -2.94 12.22
C ASN A 117 5.19 -2.88 10.70
N LEU A 118 4.19 -3.46 10.01
CA LEU A 118 4.09 -3.38 8.56
C LEU A 118 3.89 -1.94 8.06
N ARG A 119 3.08 -1.14 8.76
CA ARG A 119 2.93 0.29 8.44
C ARG A 119 4.27 1.02 8.55
N THR A 120 5.05 0.69 9.57
CA THR A 120 6.39 1.23 9.77
C THR A 120 7.34 0.80 8.66
N VAL A 121 7.33 -0.47 8.28
CA VAL A 121 8.12 -1.00 7.14
C VAL A 121 7.79 -0.26 5.85
N VAL A 122 6.51 -0.13 5.51
CA VAL A 122 6.09 0.59 4.29
C VAL A 122 6.55 2.04 4.32
N PHE A 123 6.40 2.72 5.46
CA PHE A 123 6.85 4.11 5.60
C PHE A 123 8.35 4.24 5.38
N HIS A 124 9.17 3.43 6.06
CA HIS A 124 10.63 3.48 5.92
C HIS A 124 11.09 3.11 4.51
N ALA A 125 10.47 2.12 3.87
CA ALA A 125 10.77 1.76 2.49
C ALA A 125 10.50 2.92 1.51
N VAL A 126 9.38 3.63 1.69
CA VAL A 126 9.02 4.79 0.87
C VAL A 126 9.96 5.97 1.13
N VAL A 127 10.30 6.27 2.40
CA VAL A 127 11.24 7.34 2.76
C VAL A 127 12.63 7.08 2.20
N SER A 128 13.07 5.82 2.18
CA SER A 128 14.35 5.44 1.58
C SER A 128 14.43 5.72 0.08
N THR A 129 13.27 5.74 -0.61
CA THR A 129 13.17 6.06 -2.04
C THR A 129 12.86 7.54 -2.27
N CYS A 130 11.97 8.11 -1.46
CA CYS A 130 11.46 9.47 -1.57
C CYS A 130 11.70 10.22 -0.25
N SER A 131 12.83 10.91 -0.12
CA SER A 131 13.24 11.60 1.13
C SER A 131 12.27 12.69 1.61
N LYS A 132 11.37 13.17 0.76
CA LYS A 132 10.33 14.17 1.09
C LYS A 132 9.03 13.55 1.60
N ALA A 133 8.93 12.21 1.63
CA ALA A 133 7.73 11.51 2.06
C ALA A 133 7.43 11.78 3.54
N THR A 134 6.16 12.07 3.83
CA THR A 134 5.68 12.27 5.20
C THR A 134 4.82 11.09 5.65
N LYS A 135 4.84 10.78 6.94
CA LYS A 135 4.03 9.68 7.48
C LYS A 135 2.55 9.84 7.16
N THR A 136 2.03 11.06 7.28
CA THR A 136 0.62 11.37 6.99
C THR A 136 0.25 11.14 5.53
N SER A 137 1.13 11.53 4.59
CA SER A 137 0.89 11.36 3.17
C SER A 137 0.97 9.89 2.74
N VAL A 138 1.93 9.14 3.29
CA VAL A 138 2.04 7.69 3.06
C VAL A 138 0.82 6.96 3.60
N GLU A 139 0.37 7.25 4.83
CA GLU A 139 -0.86 6.66 5.40
C GLU A 139 -2.12 7.00 4.60
N ALA A 140 -2.25 8.25 4.14
CA ALA A 140 -3.35 8.65 3.27
C ALA A 140 -3.36 7.83 1.96
N THR A 141 -2.18 7.57 1.39
CA THR A 141 -2.04 6.75 0.19
C THR A 141 -2.36 5.27 0.46
N MET A 142 -1.96 4.72 1.61
CA MET A 142 -2.34 3.36 2.03
C MET A 142 -3.86 3.21 2.14
N LYS A 143 -4.54 4.16 2.80
CA LYS A 143 -6.00 4.20 2.92
C LYS A 143 -6.67 4.22 1.56
N ALA A 144 -6.24 5.12 0.68
CA ALA A 144 -6.76 5.24 -0.68
C ALA A 144 -6.52 3.96 -1.50
N TRP A 145 -5.37 3.30 -1.32
CA TRP A 145 -5.04 2.06 -2.00
C TRP A 145 -5.96 0.91 -1.58
N LEU A 146 -6.29 0.78 -0.30
CA LEU A 146 -7.25 -0.23 0.20
C LEU A 146 -8.67 0.06 -0.31
N VAL A 147 -9.11 1.31 -0.27
CA VAL A 147 -10.43 1.71 -0.78
C VAL A 147 -10.57 1.42 -2.28
N ALA A 148 -9.51 1.66 -3.06
CA ALA A 148 -9.51 1.41 -4.49
C ALA A 148 -9.31 -0.07 -4.88
N ALA A 149 -9.16 -0.99 -3.92
CA ALA A 149 -8.98 -2.41 -4.20
C ALA A 149 -10.03 -3.00 -5.14
N PRO A 150 -11.36 -2.76 -4.94
CA PRO A 150 -12.40 -3.29 -5.83
C PRO A 150 -12.36 -2.74 -7.26
N ASP A 151 -11.72 -1.59 -7.47
CA ASP A 151 -11.65 -0.93 -8.78
C ASP A 151 -10.47 -1.38 -9.63
N ARG A 152 -9.49 -2.04 -9.01
CA ARG A 152 -8.31 -2.55 -9.70
C ARG A 152 -8.65 -3.82 -10.50
N ASN A 153 -7.74 -4.21 -11.39
CA ASN A 153 -7.83 -5.44 -12.20
C ASN A 153 -9.17 -5.59 -12.95
N GLY A 154 -9.69 -4.49 -13.50
CA GLY A 154 -10.94 -4.50 -14.27
C GLY A 154 -12.21 -4.52 -13.42
N GLY A 155 -12.12 -4.43 -12.09
CA GLY A 155 -13.28 -4.44 -11.19
C GLY A 155 -14.26 -3.30 -11.45
N ARG A 156 -13.76 -2.10 -11.82
CA ARG A 156 -14.62 -0.98 -12.25
C ARG A 156 -15.45 -1.31 -13.48
N ASN A 157 -14.85 -1.94 -14.48
CA ASN A 157 -15.55 -2.32 -15.70
C ASN A 157 -16.59 -3.42 -15.45
N ARG A 158 -16.26 -4.40 -14.59
CA ARG A 158 -17.21 -5.45 -14.18
C ARG A 158 -18.43 -4.89 -13.45
N ARG A 159 -18.24 -3.92 -12.53
CA ARG A 159 -19.36 -3.25 -11.84
C ARG A 159 -20.22 -2.44 -12.81
N ARG A 160 -19.63 -1.64 -13.69
CA ARG A 160 -20.36 -0.88 -14.71
C ARG A 160 -21.13 -1.79 -15.66
N ALA A 161 -20.58 -2.95 -16.02
CA ALA A 161 -21.29 -3.93 -16.85
C ALA A 161 -22.46 -4.56 -16.10
N ALA A 162 -22.31 -4.88 -14.80
CA ALA A 162 -23.37 -5.40 -13.97
C ALA A 162 -24.51 -4.38 -13.77
N ASP A 163 -24.18 -3.12 -13.51
CA ASP A 163 -25.15 -2.03 -13.38
C ASP A 163 -25.92 -1.81 -14.70
N ASN A 164 -25.26 -1.94 -15.85
CA ASN A 164 -25.87 -1.79 -17.17
C ASN A 164 -26.73 -3.00 -17.55
N CYS A 165 -26.43 -4.20 -17.04
CA CYS A 165 -27.27 -5.39 -17.20
C CYS A 165 -28.47 -5.38 -16.24
N GLY A 166 -28.32 -4.83 -15.03
CA GLY A 166 -29.39 -4.70 -14.03
C GLY A 166 -30.43 -3.60 -14.35
N GLY A 167 -30.07 -2.63 -15.18
CA GLY A 167 -30.94 -1.51 -15.58
C GLY A 167 -31.99 -1.84 -16.66
N ARG A 168 -32.10 -3.07 -17.11
CA ARG A 168 -33.01 -3.46 -18.19
C ARG A 168 -34.20 -4.34 -17.76
N VAL A 169 -34.56 -4.35 -16.48
CA VAL A 169 -35.80 -4.92 -15.97
C VAL A 169 -36.71 -3.83 -15.36
N SER A 170 -36.90 -2.73 -16.07
CA SER A 170 -37.94 -1.75 -15.76
C SER A 170 -38.86 -1.59 -16.95
N GLY A 171 -39.31 -2.70 -17.52
CA GLY A 171 -40.45 -2.76 -18.41
C GLY A 171 -41.70 -3.13 -17.66
N VAL A 172 -41.96 -2.50 -16.51
CA VAL A 172 -43.32 -2.37 -16.05
C VAL A 172 -43.93 -1.28 -16.92
N GLN A 173 -44.44 -1.72 -18.08
CA GLN A 173 -45.22 -0.91 -18.97
C GLN A 173 -46.53 -0.61 -18.22
N PHE A 174 -46.56 0.56 -17.57
CA PHE A 174 -47.83 1.06 -17.02
C PHE A 174 -48.85 1.11 -18.16
N PRO A 175 -50.05 0.53 -18.01
CA PRO A 175 -51.04 0.62 -19.04
C PRO A 175 -51.31 2.09 -19.35
N PRO A 176 -51.45 2.41 -20.63
CA PRO A 176 -51.65 3.79 -21.07
C PRO A 176 -52.87 4.40 -20.39
N PRO A 177 -52.96 5.72 -20.21
CA PRO A 177 -54.01 6.40 -19.43
C PRO A 177 -55.43 6.03 -19.81
N TRP A 178 -55.66 5.72 -21.09
CA TRP A 178 -56.96 5.34 -21.60
C TRP A 178 -57.46 3.94 -21.17
N LEU A 179 -56.54 3.07 -20.70
CA LEU A 179 -56.93 1.74 -20.18
C LEU A 179 -57.33 1.80 -18.70
N ARG A 180 -56.96 2.85 -17.96
CA ARG A 180 -57.34 3.02 -16.54
C ARG A 180 -58.82 3.32 -16.36
N ASP A 181 -59.45 3.98 -17.31
CA ASP A 181 -60.87 4.36 -17.20
C ASP A 181 -61.81 3.19 -17.54
N SER A 182 -61.35 2.22 -18.34
CA SER A 182 -62.15 1.05 -18.69
C SER A 182 -62.27 0.03 -17.54
N VAL A 183 -61.28 -0.06 -16.65
CA VAL A 183 -61.31 -0.98 -15.50
C VAL A 183 -62.22 -0.44 -14.38
N ARG A 184 -62.40 0.90 -14.29
CA ARG A 184 -63.27 1.54 -13.32
C ARG A 184 -64.73 1.40 -13.67
N ALA A 185 -65.05 1.26 -14.96
CA ALA A 185 -66.43 1.07 -15.44
C ALA A 185 -66.99 -0.34 -15.18
N LEU A 186 -66.12 -1.36 -15.10
CA LEU A 186 -66.57 -2.74 -14.85
C LEU A 186 -66.77 -3.07 -13.36
N ALA A 187 -66.32 -2.26 -12.44
CA ALA A 187 -66.48 -2.46 -11.01
C ALA A 187 -67.80 -1.96 -10.46
N TRP A 188 -68.63 -1.25 -11.28
CA TRP A 188 -69.98 -0.76 -10.91
C TRP A 188 -71.11 -1.57 -11.48
N ALA A 189 -70.83 -2.64 -12.23
CA ALA A 189 -71.88 -3.48 -12.86
C ALA A 189 -72.14 -4.80 -12.11
N VAL A 190 -71.63 -4.98 -10.90
CA VAL A 190 -71.87 -6.15 -10.04
C VAL A 190 -72.21 -5.66 -8.63
N GLN A 191 -73.37 -4.97 -8.50
CA GLN A 191 -74.19 -4.84 -7.29
C GLN A 191 -75.67 -4.81 -7.68
#